data_1e44bd39d5e90fe8e73f4abfe8a027f8
#
_entry.id   1e44bd39d5e90fe8e73f4abfe8a027f8
#
_cell.length_a   1.000
_cell.length_b   1.000
_cell.length_c   1.000
_cell.angle_alpha   90.00
_cell.angle_beta   90.00
_cell.angle_gamma   90.00
#
_symmetry.space_group_name_H-M   'P 1'
#
loop_
_entity.id
_entity.type
_entity.pdbx_description
1 polymer ?
#
loop_
_entity_poly.entity_id
_entity_poly.type
_entity_poly.pdbx_seq_one_letter_code
_entity_poly.pdbx_strand_id
1 'polypeptide(L)'
;MNEEPLTTAFTRLRKGFLRLASRFLPNEEDADDALQDAFCRLWPRRNQIHSSQEAEALAVTTIRNLCIDRTRKEKVPLVELDAERDAHPTESVEERMEREELFQEVETLIDRRLSPLQRLILRKKEYEEQSIEEIAKELDMQQAAVRMQLSRARKTIRECYRKRHNYEAE
;
A
#
# COMPACT_ATOMS: atom_id res chain seq x y z
N MET A 1 -3.76 -16.57 25.31
CA MET A 1 -4.44 -15.28 25.03
C MET A 1 -4.37 -15.05 23.54
N ASN A 2 -5.51 -14.97 22.86
CA ASN A 2 -5.51 -14.58 21.45
C ASN A 2 -5.20 -13.10 21.40
N GLU A 3 -3.97 -12.75 21.08
CA GLU A 3 -3.63 -11.36 20.78
C GLU A 3 -4.44 -10.93 19.57
N GLU A 4 -5.13 -9.81 19.70
CA GLU A 4 -5.96 -9.27 18.63
C GLU A 4 -5.12 -8.96 17.39
N PRO A 5 -5.46 -9.50 16.21
CA PRO A 5 -4.60 -9.38 15.02
C PRO A 5 -4.23 -7.94 14.63
N LEU A 6 -5.17 -7.00 14.82
CA LEU A 6 -4.94 -5.59 14.51
C LEU A 6 -3.88 -4.97 15.43
N THR A 7 -4.04 -5.15 16.74
CA THR A 7 -3.09 -4.63 17.75
C THR A 7 -1.71 -5.23 17.55
N THR A 8 -1.64 -6.53 17.32
CA THR A 8 -0.38 -7.25 17.05
C THR A 8 0.32 -6.70 15.80
N ALA A 9 -0.42 -6.49 14.71
CA ALA A 9 0.14 -5.94 13.47
C ALA A 9 0.70 -4.53 13.69
N PHE A 10 -0.04 -3.64 14.32
CA PHE A 10 0.41 -2.26 14.57
C PHE A 10 1.60 -2.18 15.54
N THR A 11 1.65 -3.05 16.55
CA THR A 11 2.78 -3.10 17.48
C THR A 11 4.04 -3.63 16.80
N ARG A 12 3.93 -4.76 16.12
CA ARG A 12 5.06 -5.44 15.48
C ARG A 12 5.64 -4.65 14.30
N LEU A 13 4.77 -4.04 13.49
CA LEU A 13 5.15 -3.40 12.23
C LEU A 13 5.21 -1.87 12.32
N ARG A 14 5.15 -1.29 13.53
CA ARG A 14 5.12 0.16 13.74
C ARG A 14 6.21 0.91 12.96
N LYS A 15 7.45 0.42 13.02
CA LYS A 15 8.58 1.03 12.29
C LYS A 15 8.39 0.99 10.76
N GLY A 16 7.84 -0.10 10.23
CA GLY A 16 7.52 -0.24 8.82
C GLY A 16 6.42 0.70 8.38
N PHE A 17 5.38 0.84 9.18
CA PHE A 17 4.26 1.75 8.93
C PHE A 17 4.68 3.22 9.00
N LEU A 18 5.55 3.58 9.95
CA LEU A 18 6.14 4.93 10.02
C LEU A 18 6.95 5.25 8.76
N ARG A 19 7.80 4.32 8.32
CA ARG A 19 8.55 4.48 7.06
C ARG A 19 7.61 4.67 5.86
N LEU A 20 6.53 3.89 5.79
CA LEU A 20 5.53 4.05 4.74
C LEU A 20 4.90 5.45 4.76
N ALA A 21 4.44 5.92 5.92
CA ALA A 21 3.83 7.24 6.06
C ALA A 21 4.81 8.39 5.76
N SER A 22 6.08 8.26 6.16
CA SER A 22 7.14 9.24 5.92
C SER A 22 7.50 9.42 4.43
N ARG A 23 7.08 8.51 3.56
CA ARG A 23 7.21 8.68 2.11
C ARG A 23 6.26 9.73 1.53
N PHE A 24 5.17 10.00 2.24
CA PHE A 24 4.11 10.91 1.81
C PHE A 24 4.07 12.20 2.64
N LEU A 25 4.51 12.15 3.88
CA LEU A 25 4.37 13.22 4.86
C LEU A 25 5.74 13.82 5.22
N PRO A 26 5.80 15.16 5.44
CA PRO A 26 7.08 15.87 5.54
C PRO A 26 7.82 15.65 6.84
N ASN A 27 7.13 15.23 7.90
CA ASN A 27 7.72 15.07 9.23
C ASN A 27 7.21 13.81 9.95
N GLU A 28 7.95 13.40 10.98
CA GLU A 28 7.68 12.20 11.74
C GLU A 28 6.40 12.30 12.59
N GLU A 29 6.07 13.48 13.07
CA GLU A 29 4.87 13.74 13.87
C GLU A 29 3.61 13.49 13.05
N ASP A 30 3.54 14.02 11.82
CA ASP A 30 2.43 13.77 10.88
C ASP A 30 2.33 12.30 10.49
N ALA A 31 3.47 11.61 10.34
CA ALA A 31 3.51 10.18 10.08
C ALA A 31 2.93 9.37 11.25
N ASP A 32 3.30 9.70 12.48
CA ASP A 32 2.77 9.03 13.68
C ASP A 32 1.26 9.29 13.86
N ASP A 33 0.81 10.51 13.63
CA ASP A 33 -0.62 10.86 13.62
C ASP A 33 -1.40 10.08 12.57
N ALA A 34 -0.83 9.88 11.38
CA ALA A 34 -1.47 9.06 10.34
C ALA A 34 -1.60 7.60 10.76
N LEU A 35 -0.63 7.06 11.48
CA LEU A 35 -0.71 5.71 12.05
C LEU A 35 -1.82 5.60 13.10
N GLN A 36 -1.90 6.55 14.01
CA GLN A 36 -2.94 6.59 15.03
C GLN A 36 -4.34 6.67 14.40
N ASP A 37 -4.51 7.54 13.42
CA ASP A 37 -5.77 7.67 12.67
C ASP A 37 -6.13 6.37 11.94
N ALA A 38 -5.16 5.70 11.33
CA ALA A 38 -5.37 4.42 10.67
C ALA A 38 -5.84 3.35 11.65
N PHE A 39 -5.19 3.26 12.81
CA PHE A 39 -5.60 2.36 13.89
C PHE A 39 -7.03 2.65 14.35
N CYS A 40 -7.35 3.90 14.63
CA CYS A 40 -8.69 4.32 15.06
C CYS A 40 -9.77 3.99 14.01
N ARG A 41 -9.47 4.15 12.71
CA ARG A 41 -10.40 3.80 11.62
C ARG A 41 -10.64 2.29 11.49
N LEU A 42 -9.65 1.48 11.78
CA LEU A 42 -9.75 0.01 11.70
C LEU A 42 -10.33 -0.61 12.97
N TRP A 43 -10.20 0.06 14.10
CA TRP A 43 -10.64 -0.44 15.40
C TRP A 43 -12.10 -0.90 15.47
N PRO A 44 -13.10 -0.18 14.90
CA PRO A 44 -14.49 -0.64 14.89
C PRO A 44 -14.71 -1.97 14.16
N ARG A 45 -13.80 -2.32 13.24
CA ARG A 45 -13.86 -3.54 12.44
C ARG A 45 -12.92 -4.65 12.93
N ARG A 46 -12.24 -4.47 14.06
CA ARG A 46 -11.23 -5.42 14.56
C ARG A 46 -11.73 -6.86 14.68
N ASN A 47 -13.00 -7.04 15.08
CA ASN A 47 -13.63 -8.35 15.20
C ASN A 47 -13.86 -9.08 13.86
N GLN A 48 -13.76 -8.36 12.74
CA GLN A 48 -13.87 -8.89 11.38
C GLN A 48 -12.51 -9.21 10.76
N ILE A 49 -11.43 -8.90 11.47
CA ILE A 49 -10.05 -9.13 11.03
C ILE A 49 -9.56 -10.42 11.66
N HIS A 50 -9.42 -11.47 10.86
CA HIS A 50 -9.21 -12.83 11.37
C HIS A 50 -7.73 -13.27 11.35
N SER A 51 -6.84 -12.50 10.72
CA SER A 51 -5.42 -12.83 10.67
C SER A 51 -4.51 -11.60 10.75
N SER A 52 -3.29 -11.81 11.22
CA SER A 52 -2.25 -10.77 11.22
C SER A 52 -1.93 -10.26 9.81
N GLN A 53 -1.97 -11.14 8.79
CA GLN A 53 -1.74 -10.75 7.40
C GLN A 53 -2.86 -9.86 6.86
N GLU A 54 -4.11 -10.14 7.22
CA GLU A 54 -5.25 -9.30 6.86
C GLU A 54 -5.16 -7.93 7.55
N ALA A 55 -4.82 -7.91 8.84
CA ALA A 55 -4.60 -6.69 9.60
C ALA A 55 -3.50 -5.82 8.98
N GLU A 56 -2.38 -6.42 8.59
CA GLU A 56 -1.27 -5.74 7.92
C GLU A 56 -1.68 -5.13 6.58
N ALA A 57 -2.36 -5.90 5.73
CA ALA A 57 -2.82 -5.42 4.42
C ALA A 57 -3.81 -4.26 4.54
N LEU A 58 -4.73 -4.32 5.52
CA LEU A 58 -5.68 -3.25 5.80
C LEU A 58 -4.97 -2.01 6.36
N ALA A 59 -4.00 -2.19 7.26
CA ALA A 59 -3.22 -1.10 7.82
C ALA A 59 -2.44 -0.36 6.74
N VAL A 60 -1.68 -1.06 5.90
CA VAL A 60 -0.92 -0.47 4.79
C VAL A 60 -1.83 0.36 3.87
N THR A 61 -2.96 -0.21 3.45
CA THR A 61 -3.92 0.48 2.58
C THR A 61 -4.51 1.72 3.25
N THR A 62 -4.87 1.62 4.54
CA THR A 62 -5.49 2.72 5.27
C THR A 62 -4.51 3.85 5.52
N ILE A 63 -3.28 3.53 5.95
CA ILE A 63 -2.21 4.52 6.17
C ILE A 63 -1.90 5.26 4.87
N ARG A 64 -1.69 4.53 3.78
CA ARG A 64 -1.42 5.13 2.47
C ARG A 64 -2.52 6.08 2.03
N ASN A 65 -3.77 5.65 2.09
CA ASN A 65 -4.91 6.49 1.71
C ASN A 65 -5.01 7.74 2.58
N LEU A 66 -4.79 7.62 3.90
CA LEU A 66 -4.76 8.77 4.81
C LEU A 66 -3.65 9.77 4.46
N CYS A 67 -2.45 9.28 4.17
CA CYS A 67 -1.33 10.14 3.79
C CYS A 67 -1.62 10.89 2.48
N ILE A 68 -2.14 10.19 1.46
CA ILE A 68 -2.52 10.79 0.18
C ILE A 68 -3.62 11.84 0.36
N ASP A 69 -4.66 11.54 1.17
CA ASP A 69 -5.74 12.49 1.45
C ASP A 69 -5.22 13.75 2.16
N ARG A 70 -4.26 13.61 3.07
CA ARG A 70 -3.62 14.75 3.75
C ARG A 70 -2.82 15.61 2.77
N THR A 71 -1.96 15.00 1.96
CA THR A 71 -1.16 15.74 0.96
C THR A 71 -2.01 16.44 -0.10
N ARG A 72 -3.17 15.88 -0.45
CA ARG A 72 -4.12 16.53 -1.37
C ARG A 72 -4.84 17.72 -0.73
N LYS A 73 -5.15 17.66 0.55
CA LYS A 73 -5.81 18.76 1.28
C LYS A 73 -4.87 19.94 1.54
N GLU A 74 -3.64 19.64 1.81
CA GLU A 74 -2.59 20.62 2.02
C GLU A 74 -2.06 21.14 0.68
N LYS A 75 -2.80 21.64 -0.25
CA LYS A 75 -2.34 22.18 -1.53
C LYS A 75 -1.00 22.92 -1.42
N VAL A 76 0.06 22.17 -1.15
CA VAL A 76 1.42 22.62 -1.33
C VAL A 76 1.68 22.51 -2.83
N PRO A 77 2.16 23.56 -3.52
CA PRO A 77 2.60 23.44 -4.90
C PRO A 77 3.53 22.24 -4.98
N LEU A 78 3.32 21.39 -5.98
CA LEU A 78 4.23 20.29 -6.31
C LEU A 78 5.65 20.85 -6.36
N VAL A 79 6.36 20.77 -5.27
CA VAL A 79 7.81 20.74 -5.31
C VAL A 79 8.11 19.39 -5.94
N GLU A 80 8.75 19.41 -7.11
CA GLU A 80 9.27 18.22 -7.77
C GLU A 80 9.76 17.26 -6.72
N LEU A 81 9.21 16.04 -6.74
CA LEU A 81 9.72 14.94 -5.94
C LEU A 81 11.16 14.71 -6.40
N ASP A 82 12.09 15.34 -5.69
CA ASP A 82 13.50 15.04 -5.84
C ASP A 82 13.67 13.55 -5.60
N ALA A 83 14.17 12.86 -6.61
CA ALA A 83 14.49 11.44 -6.55
C ALA A 83 15.48 11.11 -5.40
N GLU A 84 16.07 12.12 -4.78
CA GLU A 84 16.94 12.02 -3.61
C GLU A 84 16.20 11.84 -2.27
N ARG A 85 14.87 12.07 -2.21
CA ARG A 85 14.09 11.83 -0.99
C ARG A 85 13.75 10.37 -0.72
N ASP A 86 13.96 9.48 -1.69
CA ASP A 86 13.81 8.03 -1.51
C ASP A 86 14.99 7.36 -0.79
N ALA A 87 16.08 8.08 -0.56
CA ALA A 87 17.20 7.59 0.22
C ALA A 87 16.95 7.84 1.71
N HIS A 88 16.35 6.88 2.41
CA HIS A 88 16.44 6.84 3.86
C HIS A 88 17.92 6.73 4.25
N PRO A 89 18.44 7.63 5.14
CA PRO A 89 19.86 7.66 5.50
C PRO A 89 20.37 6.40 6.21
N THR A 90 19.54 5.38 6.40
CA THR A 90 19.81 4.15 7.16
C THR A 90 19.55 2.86 6.38
N GLU A 91 19.18 2.93 5.09
CA GLU A 91 18.99 1.73 4.29
C GLU A 91 20.34 1.22 3.75
N SER A 92 20.65 -0.05 4.03
CA SER A 92 21.87 -0.66 3.51
C SER A 92 21.78 -0.86 1.99
N VAL A 93 22.94 -1.00 1.33
CA VAL A 93 22.99 -1.26 -0.10
C VAL A 93 22.27 -2.58 -0.43
N GLU A 94 22.41 -3.59 0.44
CA GLU A 94 21.75 -4.88 0.31
C GLU A 94 20.23 -4.74 0.38
N GLU A 95 19.69 -4.03 1.37
CA GLU A 95 18.25 -3.79 1.51
C GLU A 95 17.65 -3.05 0.29
N ARG A 96 18.43 -2.13 -0.30
CA ARG A 96 18.02 -1.40 -1.49
C ARG A 96 18.01 -2.31 -2.73
N MET A 97 18.98 -3.22 -2.86
CA MET A 97 19.02 -4.19 -3.95
C MET A 97 17.88 -5.21 -3.83
N GLU A 98 17.60 -5.74 -2.64
CA GLU A 98 16.49 -6.65 -2.40
C GLU A 98 15.14 -5.99 -2.72
N ARG A 99 14.98 -4.72 -2.37
CA ARG A 99 13.76 -3.96 -2.69
C ARG A 99 13.59 -3.75 -4.20
N GLU A 100 14.68 -3.46 -4.91
CA GLU A 100 14.65 -3.30 -6.37
C GLU A 100 14.32 -4.62 -7.07
N GLU A 101 14.90 -5.73 -6.64
CA GLU A 101 14.58 -7.06 -7.15
C GLU A 101 13.11 -7.42 -6.92
N LEU A 102 12.60 -7.17 -5.72
CA LEU A 102 11.18 -7.37 -5.39
C LEU A 102 10.27 -6.50 -6.27
N PHE A 103 10.64 -5.26 -6.50
CA PHE A 103 9.88 -4.35 -7.36
C PHE A 103 9.82 -4.87 -8.79
N GLN A 104 10.94 -5.30 -9.37
CA GLN A 104 11.02 -5.87 -10.71
C GLN A 104 10.21 -7.16 -10.83
N GLU A 105 10.22 -7.99 -9.80
CA GLU A 105 9.42 -9.20 -9.76
C GLU A 105 7.92 -8.89 -9.79
N VAL A 106 7.46 -7.96 -8.97
CA VAL A 106 6.05 -7.53 -8.91
C VAL A 106 5.62 -6.90 -10.24
N GLU A 107 6.45 -6.05 -10.85
CA GLU A 107 6.20 -5.49 -12.18
C GLU A 107 6.01 -6.58 -13.24
N THR A 108 6.86 -7.60 -13.22
CA THR A 108 6.74 -8.75 -14.12
C THR A 108 5.43 -9.50 -13.92
N LEU A 109 4.99 -9.68 -12.67
CA LEU A 109 3.70 -10.30 -12.36
C LEU A 109 2.52 -9.47 -12.86
N ILE A 110 2.57 -8.14 -12.67
CA ILE A 110 1.56 -7.20 -13.17
C ILE A 110 1.39 -7.34 -14.67
N ASP A 111 2.51 -7.33 -15.40
CA ASP A 111 2.48 -7.38 -16.86
C ASP A 111 2.03 -8.74 -17.41
N ARG A 112 2.38 -9.83 -16.77
CA ARG A 112 2.09 -11.19 -17.25
C ARG A 112 0.76 -11.77 -16.75
N ARG A 113 0.26 -11.35 -15.61
CA ARG A 113 -0.86 -12.01 -14.92
C ARG A 113 -2.15 -11.21 -14.88
N LEU A 114 -2.07 -9.90 -15.09
CA LEU A 114 -3.25 -9.05 -15.08
C LEU A 114 -3.81 -8.82 -16.49
N SER A 115 -5.14 -8.73 -16.58
CA SER A 115 -5.79 -8.26 -17.81
C SER A 115 -5.40 -6.80 -18.10
N PRO A 116 -5.52 -6.32 -19.35
CA PRO A 116 -5.23 -4.92 -19.68
C PRO A 116 -5.99 -3.92 -18.82
N LEU A 117 -7.26 -4.18 -18.55
CA LEU A 117 -8.09 -3.32 -17.70
C LEU A 117 -7.61 -3.33 -16.23
N GLN A 118 -7.32 -4.50 -15.69
CA GLN A 118 -6.82 -4.61 -14.31
C GLN A 118 -5.48 -3.92 -14.13
N ARG A 119 -4.59 -4.06 -15.11
CA ARG A 119 -3.28 -3.41 -15.14
C ARG A 119 -3.43 -1.89 -15.18
N LEU A 120 -4.29 -1.39 -16.05
CA LEU A 120 -4.58 0.04 -16.17
C LEU A 120 -5.12 0.62 -14.85
N ILE A 121 -6.13 -0.01 -14.25
CA ILE A 121 -6.73 0.43 -12.99
C ILE A 121 -5.71 0.37 -11.85
N LEU A 122 -4.90 -0.69 -11.77
CA LEU A 122 -3.87 -0.83 -10.76
C LEU A 122 -2.82 0.29 -10.88
N ARG A 123 -2.34 0.57 -12.09
CA ARG A 123 -1.35 1.63 -12.34
C ARG A 123 -1.91 3.00 -11.98
N LYS A 124 -3.11 3.32 -12.43
CA LYS A 124 -3.77 4.60 -12.06
C LYS A 124 -3.92 4.76 -10.54
N LYS A 125 -4.25 3.69 -9.84
CA LYS A 125 -4.42 3.74 -8.38
C LYS A 125 -3.10 3.80 -7.62
N GLU A 126 -2.12 2.96 -7.99
CA GLU A 126 -0.91 2.75 -7.19
C GLU A 126 0.25 3.67 -7.59
N TYR A 127 0.34 4.06 -8.86
CA TYR A 127 1.44 4.88 -9.40
C TYR A 127 1.02 6.33 -9.64
N GLU A 128 -0.19 6.55 -10.17
CA GLU A 128 -0.71 7.89 -10.44
C GLU A 128 -1.54 8.44 -9.26
N GLU A 129 -1.72 7.64 -8.20
CA GLU A 129 -2.43 7.97 -6.96
C GLU A 129 -3.86 8.52 -7.17
N GLN A 130 -4.48 8.18 -8.29
CA GLN A 130 -5.84 8.60 -8.60
C GLN A 130 -6.85 8.02 -7.61
N SER A 131 -7.90 8.77 -7.31
CA SER A 131 -9.03 8.27 -6.53
C SER A 131 -9.87 7.28 -7.35
N ILE A 132 -10.61 6.42 -6.67
CA ILE A 132 -11.55 5.50 -7.34
C ILE A 132 -12.56 6.26 -8.19
N GLU A 133 -13.00 7.43 -7.73
CA GLU A 133 -13.93 8.30 -8.45
C GLU A 133 -13.33 8.85 -9.75
N GLU A 134 -12.10 9.33 -9.72
CA GLU A 134 -11.38 9.81 -10.90
C GLU A 134 -11.17 8.69 -11.92
N ILE A 135 -10.73 7.51 -11.48
CA ILE A 135 -10.56 6.33 -12.34
C ILE A 135 -11.89 5.92 -12.97
N ALA A 136 -12.96 5.86 -12.18
CA ALA A 136 -14.29 5.50 -12.64
C ALA A 136 -14.81 6.47 -13.71
N LYS A 137 -14.62 7.76 -13.49
CA LYS A 137 -15.00 8.81 -14.45
C LYS A 137 -14.19 8.73 -15.74
N GLU A 138 -12.89 8.54 -15.64
CA GLU A 138 -11.99 8.47 -16.80
C GLU A 138 -12.24 7.24 -17.67
N LEU A 139 -12.55 6.10 -17.05
CA LEU A 139 -12.79 4.83 -17.74
C LEU A 139 -14.28 4.58 -18.07
N ASP A 140 -15.16 5.54 -17.80
CA ASP A 140 -16.62 5.42 -17.94
C ASP A 140 -17.15 4.13 -17.24
N MET A 141 -16.72 3.93 -16.01
CA MET A 141 -17.05 2.76 -15.19
C MET A 141 -17.73 3.19 -13.89
N GLN A 142 -18.52 2.30 -13.31
CA GLN A 142 -19.03 2.50 -11.96
C GLN A 142 -17.90 2.31 -10.93
N GLN A 143 -17.89 3.10 -9.87
CA GLN A 143 -16.90 3.00 -8.79
C GLN A 143 -16.82 1.59 -8.17
N ALA A 144 -17.97 0.91 -8.04
CA ALA A 144 -18.03 -0.47 -7.55
C ALA A 144 -17.28 -1.44 -8.48
N ALA A 145 -17.40 -1.26 -9.80
CA ALA A 145 -16.69 -2.06 -10.79
C ALA A 145 -15.18 -1.81 -10.72
N VAL A 146 -14.75 -0.56 -10.57
CA VAL A 146 -13.31 -0.21 -10.38
C VAL A 146 -12.75 -0.87 -9.11
N ARG A 147 -13.47 -0.78 -7.98
CA ARG A 147 -13.05 -1.45 -6.72
C ARG A 147 -12.93 -2.96 -6.88
N MET A 148 -13.86 -3.57 -7.59
CA MET A 148 -13.86 -5.02 -7.83
C MET A 148 -12.66 -5.43 -8.69
N GLN A 149 -12.37 -4.73 -9.78
CA GLN A 149 -11.21 -5.01 -10.62
C GLN A 149 -9.89 -4.82 -9.87
N LEU A 150 -9.78 -3.76 -9.08
CA LEU A 150 -8.61 -3.51 -8.24
C LEU A 150 -8.40 -4.61 -7.20
N SER A 151 -9.48 -5.05 -6.54
CA SER A 151 -9.43 -6.16 -5.57
C SER A 151 -8.97 -7.46 -6.21
N ARG A 152 -9.50 -7.79 -7.40
CA ARG A 152 -9.10 -8.99 -8.17
C ARG A 152 -7.64 -8.90 -8.61
N ALA A 153 -7.20 -7.76 -9.11
CA ALA A 153 -5.82 -7.53 -9.51
C ALA A 153 -4.86 -7.76 -8.34
N ARG A 154 -5.11 -7.14 -7.20
CA ARG A 154 -4.29 -7.30 -6.00
C ARG A 154 -4.28 -8.75 -5.48
N LYS A 155 -5.41 -9.44 -5.55
CA LYS A 155 -5.51 -10.86 -5.17
C LYS A 155 -4.65 -11.73 -6.10
N THR A 156 -4.75 -11.55 -7.40
CA THR A 156 -3.97 -12.29 -8.39
C THR A 156 -2.47 -12.12 -8.16
N ILE A 157 -2.00 -10.89 -7.97
CA ILE A 157 -0.57 -10.63 -7.70
C ILE A 157 -0.11 -11.33 -6.42
N ARG A 158 -0.87 -11.21 -5.32
CA ARG A 158 -0.53 -11.88 -4.05
C ARG A 158 -0.45 -13.40 -4.17
N GLU A 159 -1.42 -14.00 -4.85
CA GLU A 159 -1.45 -15.45 -5.04
C GLU A 159 -0.28 -15.94 -5.93
N CYS A 160 0.04 -15.22 -6.99
CA CYS A 160 1.17 -15.54 -7.84
C CYS A 160 2.51 -15.39 -7.12
N TYR A 161 2.66 -14.31 -6.35
CA TYR A 161 3.86 -14.05 -5.54
C TYR A 161 4.06 -15.16 -4.49
N ARG A 162 3.00 -15.51 -3.74
CA ARG A 162 3.07 -16.60 -2.74
C ARG A 162 3.42 -17.94 -3.36
N LYS A 163 2.81 -18.30 -4.50
CA LYS A 163 3.12 -19.55 -5.18
C LYS A 163 4.59 -19.63 -5.58
N ARG A 164 5.17 -18.53 -6.03
CA ARG A 164 6.56 -18.49 -6.44
C ARG A 164 7.51 -18.67 -5.26
N HIS A 165 7.27 -17.98 -4.16
CA HIS A 165 8.13 -18.04 -2.97
C HIS A 165 7.91 -19.29 -2.09
N ASN A 166 6.74 -19.91 -2.11
CA ASN A 166 6.53 -21.18 -1.42
C ASN A 166 7.20 -22.37 -2.14
N TYR A 167 7.47 -22.26 -3.44
CA TYR A 167 8.21 -23.29 -4.20
C TYR A 167 9.72 -23.25 -3.93
N GLU A 168 10.25 -22.14 -3.44
CA GLU A 168 11.67 -21.99 -3.08
C GLU A 168 11.96 -22.42 -1.63
N ALA A 169 10.93 -22.72 -0.84
CA ALA A 169 11.04 -23.13 0.57
C ALA A 169 10.91 -24.65 0.80
N GLU A 170 10.75 -25.47 -0.24
CA GLU A 170 10.83 -26.95 -0.24
C GLU A 170 12.15 -27.42 -0.89
#